data_e75aa765161cd077b2ea02dac34942b0
#
_entry.id   e75aa765161cd077b2ea02dac34942b0
#
_cell.length_a   1.000
_cell.length_b   1.000
_cell.length_c   1.000
_cell.angle_alpha   90.00
_cell.angle_beta   90.00
_cell.angle_gamma   90.00
#
_symmetry.space_group_name_H-M   'P 1'
#
loop_
_entity.id
_entity.type
_entity.pdbx_description
1 polymer ?
#
loop_
_entity_poly.entity_id
_entity_poly.type
_entity_poly.pdbx_seq_one_letter_code
_entity_poly.pdbx_strand_id
1 'polypeptide(L)'
;MTIIHPSFGTLDDNRIIIFDTTLRDGEQSPGFSMNLHEKIRMAEALTELGVDVLEAGFPIASPGDFESVKAIADSVGQRDDSPVICGLARSGREDITRAGDAVRSAKRKRIHSFIATSPLHMKVKLRMEPEEVLQAVSDSVELARSFTDDVEWSAEDGTRTDPDFLCRCVEAAIKAGATTINIPDTVGYALPEDMERIFTMVRTRVPGADKIILSTHNHNDLGLAVANTLAALKAGARQIESTINGIGER
;
A
#
# COMPACT_ATOMS: atom_id res chain seq x y z
N MET A 1 -2.73 -15.15 16.84
CA MET A 1 -4.07 -14.86 16.24
C MET A 1 -4.04 -15.26 14.78
N THR A 2 -5.12 -15.77 14.23
CA THR A 2 -5.14 -16.26 12.85
C THR A 2 -5.79 -15.19 11.98
N ILE A 3 -5.03 -14.61 11.05
CA ILE A 3 -5.54 -13.68 10.03
C ILE A 3 -6.01 -14.53 8.84
N ILE A 4 -7.23 -14.31 8.37
CA ILE A 4 -7.74 -14.89 7.11
C ILE A 4 -7.79 -13.78 6.08
N HIS A 5 -6.93 -13.90 5.06
CA HIS A 5 -6.77 -12.87 4.04
C HIS A 5 -7.26 -13.38 2.67
N PRO A 6 -7.99 -12.57 1.87
CA PRO A 6 -8.58 -13.03 0.60
C PRO A 6 -7.55 -13.55 -0.39
N SER A 7 -6.38 -12.93 -0.48
CA SER A 7 -5.32 -13.36 -1.41
C SER A 7 -4.36 -14.42 -0.85
N PHE A 8 -4.24 -14.55 0.47
CA PHE A 8 -3.23 -15.41 1.10
C PHE A 8 -3.81 -16.52 1.96
N GLY A 9 -5.14 -16.59 2.11
CA GLY A 9 -5.78 -17.59 2.98
C GLY A 9 -5.45 -17.37 4.45
N THR A 10 -5.26 -18.47 5.17
CA THR A 10 -4.90 -18.42 6.60
C THR A 10 -3.40 -18.13 6.74
N LEU A 11 -3.09 -17.02 7.37
CA LEU A 11 -1.70 -16.60 7.62
C LEU A 11 -1.21 -17.09 8.97
N ASP A 12 0.00 -17.65 8.96
CA ASP A 12 0.80 -17.90 10.16
C ASP A 12 1.28 -16.56 10.76
N ASP A 13 1.32 -16.47 12.08
CA ASP A 13 1.80 -15.28 12.80
C ASP A 13 3.25 -14.88 12.44
N ASN A 14 4.05 -15.81 11.90
CA ASN A 14 5.42 -15.55 11.47
C ASN A 14 5.55 -15.21 9.97
N ARG A 15 4.48 -15.36 9.19
CA ARG A 15 4.52 -15.03 7.76
C ARG A 15 4.68 -13.53 7.58
N ILE A 16 5.70 -13.14 6.83
CA ILE A 16 5.89 -11.77 6.35
C ILE A 16 5.57 -11.75 4.86
N ILE A 17 4.75 -10.81 4.44
CA ILE A 17 4.38 -10.57 3.06
C ILE A 17 5.34 -9.55 2.47
N ILE A 18 5.91 -9.87 1.33
CA ILE A 18 6.79 -8.99 0.58
C ILE A 18 5.97 -8.30 -0.51
N PHE A 19 5.76 -7.01 -0.32
CA PHE A 19 5.13 -6.13 -1.30
C PHE A 19 6.23 -5.36 -2.04
N ASP A 20 6.38 -5.61 -3.33
CA ASP A 20 7.35 -4.89 -4.15
C ASP A 20 6.70 -3.71 -4.87
N THR A 21 7.27 -2.53 -4.73
CA THR A 21 6.81 -1.29 -5.35
C THR A 21 7.85 -0.69 -6.32
N THR A 22 8.77 -1.51 -6.84
CA THR A 22 9.80 -1.07 -7.80
C THR A 22 9.17 -0.45 -9.07
N LEU A 23 8.05 -1.01 -9.53
CA LEU A 23 7.33 -0.53 -10.72
C LEU A 23 6.44 0.69 -10.46
N ARG A 24 6.37 1.18 -9.22
CA ARG A 24 5.63 2.40 -8.86
C ARG A 24 6.53 3.40 -8.17
N ASP A 25 6.96 3.15 -6.92
CA ASP A 25 7.82 4.06 -6.16
C ASP A 25 9.24 4.11 -6.74
N GLY A 26 9.73 2.96 -7.20
CA GLY A 26 11.02 2.87 -7.89
C GLY A 26 11.12 3.78 -9.10
N GLU A 27 10.05 3.91 -9.89
CA GLU A 27 10.01 4.79 -11.07
C GLU A 27 9.99 6.29 -10.74
N GLN A 28 9.71 6.66 -9.50
CA GLN A 28 9.81 8.05 -9.05
C GLN A 28 11.26 8.50 -8.84
N SER A 29 12.21 7.57 -8.85
CA SER A 29 13.63 7.88 -8.81
C SER A 29 14.08 8.53 -10.12
N PRO A 30 14.82 9.66 -10.09
CA PRO A 30 15.30 10.32 -11.31
C PRO A 30 16.10 9.39 -12.22
N GLY A 31 15.69 9.31 -13.50
CA GLY A 31 16.35 8.46 -14.49
C GLY A 31 15.95 6.98 -14.48
N PHE A 32 14.95 6.60 -13.68
CA PHE A 32 14.51 5.21 -13.50
C PHE A 32 13.19 4.87 -14.20
N SER A 33 12.70 5.74 -15.08
CA SER A 33 11.49 5.46 -15.88
C SER A 33 11.72 4.30 -16.86
N MET A 34 10.78 3.38 -16.89
CA MET A 34 10.81 2.20 -17.75
C MET A 34 9.73 2.29 -18.83
N ASN A 35 10.04 1.80 -20.03
CA ASN A 35 9.02 1.58 -21.04
C ASN A 35 8.20 0.30 -20.75
N LEU A 36 7.09 0.13 -21.48
CA LEU A 36 6.19 -1.01 -21.28
C LEU A 36 6.90 -2.38 -21.30
N HIS A 37 7.82 -2.59 -22.23
CA HIS A 37 8.52 -3.86 -22.35
C HIS A 37 9.45 -4.11 -21.16
N GLU A 38 10.13 -3.08 -20.69
CA GLU A 38 10.98 -3.14 -19.49
C GLU A 38 10.16 -3.41 -18.24
N LYS A 39 8.98 -2.79 -18.10
CA LYS A 39 8.06 -3.05 -16.98
C LYS A 39 7.59 -4.50 -16.94
N ILE A 40 7.23 -5.07 -18.09
CA ILE A 40 6.82 -6.49 -18.15
C ILE A 40 7.99 -7.40 -17.76
N ARG A 41 9.19 -7.18 -18.29
CA ARG A 41 10.38 -7.95 -17.92
C ARG A 41 10.73 -7.83 -16.41
N MET A 42 10.59 -6.63 -15.85
CA MET A 42 10.78 -6.44 -14.41
C MET A 42 9.71 -7.19 -13.61
N ALA A 43 8.45 -7.14 -14.01
CA ALA A 43 7.37 -7.88 -13.36
C ALA A 43 7.61 -9.40 -13.41
N GLU A 44 8.12 -9.93 -14.53
CA GLU A 44 8.53 -11.34 -14.65
C GLU A 44 9.65 -11.68 -13.67
N ALA A 45 10.70 -10.87 -13.61
CA ALA A 45 11.83 -11.08 -12.70
C ALA A 45 11.42 -11.02 -11.22
N LEU A 46 10.54 -10.07 -10.86
CA LEU A 46 9.99 -9.98 -9.50
C LEU A 46 9.11 -11.20 -9.15
N THR A 47 8.37 -11.72 -10.13
CA THR A 47 7.61 -12.97 -9.95
C THR A 47 8.54 -14.16 -9.70
N GLU A 48 9.63 -14.28 -10.47
CA GLU A 48 10.66 -15.32 -10.27
C GLU A 48 11.38 -15.18 -8.93
N LEU A 49 11.57 -13.93 -8.46
CA LEU A 49 12.11 -13.64 -7.13
C LEU A 49 11.16 -14.11 -6.01
N GLY A 50 9.88 -14.25 -6.29
CA GLY A 50 8.87 -14.75 -5.35
C GLY A 50 8.26 -13.67 -4.46
N VAL A 51 8.12 -12.44 -4.94
CA VAL A 51 7.36 -11.40 -4.23
C VAL A 51 5.90 -11.80 -4.09
N ASP A 52 5.26 -11.45 -2.98
CA ASP A 52 3.86 -11.80 -2.71
C ASP A 52 2.87 -10.85 -3.40
N VAL A 53 3.22 -9.57 -3.44
CA VAL A 53 2.44 -8.50 -4.08
C VAL A 53 3.36 -7.68 -4.97
N LEU A 54 2.89 -7.37 -6.17
CA LEU A 54 3.56 -6.53 -7.16
C LEU A 54 2.73 -5.27 -7.39
N GLU A 55 3.16 -4.11 -6.90
CA GLU A 55 2.55 -2.83 -7.23
C GLU A 55 2.99 -2.40 -8.63
N ALA A 56 2.13 -2.66 -9.60
CA ALA A 56 2.47 -2.56 -11.02
C ALA A 56 2.51 -1.12 -11.56
N GLY A 57 2.01 -0.15 -10.78
CA GLY A 57 2.04 1.27 -11.14
C GLY A 57 0.87 2.08 -10.62
N PHE A 58 0.72 3.30 -11.17
CA PHE A 58 -0.31 4.26 -10.82
C PHE A 58 -1.19 4.59 -12.05
N PRO A 59 -2.24 3.82 -12.30
CA PRO A 59 -2.98 3.83 -13.58
C PRO A 59 -3.60 5.16 -14.00
N ILE A 60 -3.86 6.06 -13.06
CA ILE A 60 -4.43 7.39 -13.37
C ILE A 60 -3.36 8.40 -13.80
N ALA A 61 -2.08 8.15 -13.52
CA ALA A 61 -1.01 9.12 -13.77
C ALA A 61 -0.87 9.47 -15.26
N SER A 62 -1.01 8.48 -16.13
CA SER A 62 -1.02 8.67 -17.57
C SER A 62 -1.70 7.52 -18.32
N PRO A 63 -2.06 7.67 -19.62
CA PRO A 63 -2.49 6.56 -20.44
C PRO A 63 -1.45 5.43 -20.50
N GLY A 64 -0.15 5.76 -20.57
CA GLY A 64 0.93 4.78 -20.61
C GLY A 64 1.05 3.96 -19.31
N ASP A 65 0.84 4.59 -18.16
CA ASP A 65 0.81 3.88 -16.88
C ASP A 65 -0.36 2.91 -16.79
N PHE A 66 -1.54 3.34 -17.25
CA PHE A 66 -2.69 2.44 -17.34
C PHE A 66 -2.41 1.22 -18.21
N GLU A 67 -1.90 1.43 -19.43
CA GLU A 67 -1.59 0.35 -20.36
C GLU A 67 -0.51 -0.58 -19.78
N SER A 68 0.45 -0.05 -19.05
CA SER A 68 1.50 -0.84 -18.42
C SER A 68 0.94 -1.75 -17.32
N VAL A 69 0.14 -1.20 -16.41
CA VAL A 69 -0.50 -1.99 -15.34
C VAL A 69 -1.43 -3.05 -15.93
N LYS A 70 -2.22 -2.65 -16.94
CA LYS A 70 -3.11 -3.58 -17.65
C LYS A 70 -2.35 -4.70 -18.35
N ALA A 71 -1.25 -4.40 -19.04
CA ALA A 71 -0.45 -5.40 -19.72
C ALA A 71 0.21 -6.40 -18.74
N ILE A 72 0.66 -5.94 -17.58
CA ILE A 72 1.16 -6.81 -16.50
C ILE A 72 0.01 -7.71 -15.97
N ALA A 73 -1.17 -7.16 -15.76
CA ALA A 73 -2.34 -7.93 -15.32
C ALA A 73 -2.76 -8.98 -16.36
N ASP A 74 -2.69 -8.64 -17.67
CA ASP A 74 -3.05 -9.51 -18.79
C ASP A 74 -1.99 -10.61 -19.06
N SER A 75 -0.75 -10.43 -18.63
CA SER A 75 0.37 -11.36 -18.85
C SER A 75 0.78 -12.06 -17.56
N VAL A 76 1.58 -11.40 -16.73
CA VAL A 76 2.09 -11.93 -15.46
C VAL A 76 0.94 -12.32 -14.53
N GLY A 77 -0.11 -11.47 -14.44
CA GLY A 77 -1.28 -11.69 -13.60
C GLY A 77 -2.13 -12.91 -13.96
N GLN A 78 -1.89 -13.55 -15.13
CA GLN A 78 -2.56 -14.78 -15.56
C GLN A 78 -1.83 -16.07 -15.20
N ARG A 79 -0.59 -15.97 -14.75
CA ARG A 79 0.24 -17.14 -14.38
C ARG A 79 -0.29 -17.80 -13.11
N ASP A 80 -0.02 -19.07 -12.93
CA ASP A 80 -0.41 -19.80 -11.71
C ASP A 80 0.47 -19.41 -10.51
N ASP A 81 1.70 -19.03 -10.77
CA ASP A 81 2.67 -18.52 -9.79
C ASP A 81 2.64 -16.98 -9.65
N SER A 82 1.66 -16.30 -10.25
CA SER A 82 1.54 -14.84 -10.21
C SER A 82 1.53 -14.30 -8.78
N PRO A 83 2.26 -13.21 -8.47
CA PRO A 83 1.98 -12.40 -7.29
C PRO A 83 0.58 -11.78 -7.36
N VAL A 84 0.12 -11.18 -6.29
CA VAL A 84 -1.06 -10.29 -6.33
C VAL A 84 -0.69 -9.05 -7.12
N ILE A 85 -1.38 -8.76 -8.23
CA ILE A 85 -1.15 -7.54 -9.03
C ILE A 85 -1.90 -6.39 -8.39
N CYS A 86 -1.16 -5.37 -7.98
CA CYS A 86 -1.68 -4.21 -7.27
C CYS A 86 -1.61 -2.95 -8.14
N GLY A 87 -2.67 -2.14 -8.08
CA GLY A 87 -2.70 -0.81 -8.68
C GLY A 87 -2.91 0.26 -7.61
N LEU A 88 -2.08 1.33 -7.65
CA LEU A 88 -2.21 2.46 -6.73
C LEU A 88 -3.34 3.40 -7.18
N ALA A 89 -4.06 3.97 -6.22
CA ALA A 89 -5.13 4.95 -6.44
C ALA A 89 -5.19 5.96 -5.29
N ARG A 90 -5.35 7.24 -5.59
CA ARG A 90 -5.82 8.20 -4.59
C ARG A 90 -7.28 7.86 -4.21
N SER A 91 -7.77 8.45 -3.13
CA SER A 91 -9.14 8.21 -2.62
C SER A 91 -10.27 8.65 -3.57
N GLY A 92 -9.96 9.32 -4.67
CA GLY A 92 -10.95 9.79 -5.65
C GLY A 92 -11.57 8.65 -6.47
N ARG A 93 -12.86 8.78 -6.79
CA ARG A 93 -13.61 7.79 -7.58
C ARG A 93 -12.94 7.43 -8.91
N GLU A 94 -12.44 8.42 -9.64
CA GLU A 94 -11.80 8.21 -10.95
C GLU A 94 -10.53 7.37 -10.83
N ASP A 95 -9.68 7.67 -9.82
CA ASP A 95 -8.44 6.95 -9.57
C ASP A 95 -8.72 5.46 -9.26
N ILE A 96 -9.67 5.20 -8.35
CA ILE A 96 -10.02 3.85 -7.92
C ILE A 96 -10.64 3.05 -9.08
N THR A 97 -11.53 3.67 -9.85
CA THR A 97 -12.12 3.04 -11.03
C THR A 97 -11.04 2.69 -12.05
N ARG A 98 -10.13 3.62 -12.29
CA ARG A 98 -9.02 3.42 -13.23
C ARG A 98 -8.08 2.29 -12.79
N ALA A 99 -7.76 2.21 -11.48
CA ALA A 99 -6.97 1.12 -10.92
C ALA A 99 -7.71 -0.22 -11.03
N GLY A 100 -8.99 -0.26 -10.65
CA GLY A 100 -9.82 -1.45 -10.75
C GLY A 100 -9.92 -1.99 -12.19
N ASP A 101 -10.07 -1.09 -13.17
CA ASP A 101 -10.09 -1.48 -14.59
C ASP A 101 -8.75 -2.01 -15.07
N ALA A 102 -7.64 -1.41 -14.63
CA ALA A 102 -6.30 -1.84 -15.04
C ALA A 102 -5.93 -3.23 -14.52
N VAL A 103 -6.28 -3.55 -13.26
CA VAL A 103 -5.95 -4.86 -12.66
C VAL A 103 -7.04 -5.92 -12.88
N ARG A 104 -8.12 -5.59 -13.59
CA ARG A 104 -9.35 -6.42 -13.72
C ARG A 104 -9.06 -7.85 -14.12
N SER A 105 -8.19 -8.06 -15.08
CA SER A 105 -7.89 -9.38 -15.66
C SER A 105 -7.03 -10.27 -14.77
N ALA A 106 -6.27 -9.71 -13.84
CA ALA A 106 -5.39 -10.50 -12.97
C ALA A 106 -6.18 -11.51 -12.15
N LYS A 107 -5.68 -12.75 -12.03
CA LYS A 107 -6.26 -13.81 -11.19
C LYS A 107 -6.32 -13.41 -9.72
N ARG A 108 -5.25 -12.80 -9.22
CA ARG A 108 -5.15 -12.21 -7.88
C ARG A 108 -4.85 -10.73 -8.03
N LYS A 109 -5.69 -9.88 -7.47
CA LYS A 109 -5.60 -8.44 -7.67
C LYS A 109 -5.88 -7.68 -6.39
N ARG A 110 -5.22 -6.53 -6.24
CA ARG A 110 -5.38 -5.60 -5.13
C ARG A 110 -5.56 -4.18 -5.66
N ILE A 111 -6.36 -3.40 -4.98
CA ILE A 111 -6.36 -1.94 -5.11
C ILE A 111 -5.73 -1.37 -3.85
N HIS A 112 -4.70 -0.55 -4.02
CA HIS A 112 -4.04 0.18 -2.97
C HIS A 112 -4.52 1.63 -3.00
N SER A 113 -5.40 2.00 -2.08
CA SER A 113 -5.92 3.37 -1.96
C SER A 113 -5.19 4.14 -0.87
N PHE A 114 -5.02 5.45 -1.06
CA PHE A 114 -4.40 6.31 -0.04
C PHE A 114 -5.02 7.70 0.01
N ILE A 115 -4.91 8.33 1.17
CA ILE A 115 -5.18 9.74 1.41
C ILE A 115 -4.26 10.24 2.52
N ALA A 116 -3.83 11.50 2.43
CA ALA A 116 -3.00 12.11 3.46
C ALA A 116 -3.82 12.39 4.73
N THR A 117 -3.25 12.05 5.88
CA THR A 117 -3.92 12.16 7.19
C THR A 117 -3.23 13.14 8.14
N SER A 118 -2.03 13.62 7.80
CA SER A 118 -1.33 14.60 8.65
C SER A 118 -1.99 15.98 8.59
N PRO A 119 -1.99 16.74 9.70
CA PRO A 119 -2.61 18.08 9.75
C PRO A 119 -2.11 19.01 8.67
N LEU A 120 -0.80 18.97 8.37
CA LEU A 120 -0.21 19.79 7.32
C LEU A 120 -0.79 19.46 5.95
N HIS A 121 -0.83 18.18 5.60
CA HIS A 121 -1.31 17.76 4.28
C HIS A 121 -2.82 17.93 4.12
N MET A 122 -3.60 17.68 5.16
CA MET A 122 -5.05 17.95 5.13
C MET A 122 -5.31 19.43 4.83
N LYS A 123 -4.61 20.34 5.54
CA LYS A 123 -4.81 21.78 5.39
C LYS A 123 -4.28 22.34 4.07
N VAL A 124 -3.07 21.96 3.66
CA VAL A 124 -2.34 22.61 2.54
C VAL A 124 -2.54 21.89 1.22
N LYS A 125 -2.44 20.55 1.22
CA LYS A 125 -2.52 19.70 0.03
C LYS A 125 -3.97 19.38 -0.34
N LEU A 126 -4.73 18.85 0.62
CA LEU A 126 -6.10 18.39 0.38
C LEU A 126 -7.12 19.53 0.48
N ARG A 127 -6.87 20.50 1.38
CA ARG A 127 -7.82 21.57 1.75
C ARG A 127 -9.14 20.98 2.24
N MET A 128 -9.04 19.95 3.09
CA MET A 128 -10.15 19.21 3.66
C MET A 128 -10.09 19.29 5.18
N GLU A 129 -11.25 19.33 5.80
CA GLU A 129 -11.37 19.17 7.25
C GLU A 129 -11.21 17.68 7.63
N PRO A 130 -10.80 17.34 8.88
CA PRO A 130 -10.58 15.97 9.31
C PRO A 130 -11.77 15.04 9.06
N GLU A 131 -13.00 15.49 9.27
CA GLU A 131 -14.20 14.67 9.05
C GLU A 131 -14.44 14.37 7.56
N GLU A 132 -14.07 15.29 6.67
CA GLU A 132 -14.15 15.07 5.22
C GLU A 132 -13.12 14.03 4.79
N VAL A 133 -11.90 14.07 5.36
CA VAL A 133 -10.88 13.05 5.13
C VAL A 133 -11.34 11.69 5.64
N LEU A 134 -11.93 11.63 6.82
CA LEU A 134 -12.46 10.38 7.39
C LEU A 134 -13.55 9.77 6.52
N GLN A 135 -14.45 10.59 5.97
CA GLN A 135 -15.47 10.14 5.02
C GLN A 135 -14.83 9.62 3.74
N ALA A 136 -13.84 10.34 3.18
CA ALA A 136 -13.12 9.92 1.99
C ALA A 136 -12.36 8.58 2.18
N VAL A 137 -11.87 8.29 3.38
CA VAL A 137 -11.31 6.97 3.73
C VAL A 137 -12.35 5.88 3.51
N SER A 138 -13.52 6.01 4.13
CA SER A 138 -14.59 5.02 4.01
C SER A 138 -15.05 4.85 2.56
N ASP A 139 -15.39 5.94 1.88
CA ASP A 139 -15.90 5.93 0.51
C ASP A 139 -14.90 5.28 -0.46
N SER A 140 -13.60 5.57 -0.28
CA SER A 140 -12.55 5.03 -1.15
C SER A 140 -12.39 3.52 -0.99
N VAL A 141 -12.39 3.03 0.23
CA VAL A 141 -12.26 1.59 0.52
C VAL A 141 -13.51 0.84 0.07
N GLU A 142 -14.72 1.34 0.34
CA GLU A 142 -15.97 0.74 -0.13
C GLU A 142 -16.03 0.66 -1.65
N LEU A 143 -15.60 1.72 -2.35
CA LEU A 143 -15.53 1.68 -3.80
C LEU A 143 -14.50 0.67 -4.30
N ALA A 144 -13.31 0.62 -3.72
CA ALA A 144 -12.27 -0.35 -4.08
C ALA A 144 -12.75 -1.79 -3.86
N ARG A 145 -13.50 -2.04 -2.78
CA ARG A 145 -14.15 -3.33 -2.50
C ARG A 145 -15.13 -3.79 -3.58
N SER A 146 -15.70 -2.89 -4.35
CA SER A 146 -16.57 -3.26 -5.47
C SER A 146 -15.82 -3.90 -6.65
N PHE A 147 -14.48 -3.77 -6.71
CA PHE A 147 -13.62 -4.34 -7.74
C PHE A 147 -12.87 -5.60 -7.30
N THR A 148 -12.53 -5.69 -6.01
CA THR A 148 -11.73 -6.79 -5.45
C THR A 148 -12.00 -6.99 -3.97
N ASP A 149 -11.82 -8.23 -3.50
CA ASP A 149 -11.87 -8.54 -2.06
C ASP A 149 -10.58 -8.20 -1.31
N ASP A 150 -9.50 -7.87 -2.01
CA ASP A 150 -8.22 -7.48 -1.43
C ASP A 150 -7.99 -5.98 -1.64
N VAL A 151 -8.13 -5.22 -0.56
CA VAL A 151 -7.96 -3.76 -0.55
C VAL A 151 -6.95 -3.38 0.50
N GLU A 152 -5.91 -2.66 0.07
CA GLU A 152 -4.96 -1.99 0.94
C GLU A 152 -5.30 -0.50 1.03
N TRP A 153 -5.24 0.04 2.25
CA TRP A 153 -5.39 1.46 2.49
C TRP A 153 -4.18 2.02 3.23
N SER A 154 -3.64 3.13 2.72
CA SER A 154 -2.49 3.84 3.30
C SER A 154 -2.87 5.18 3.90
N ALA A 155 -2.43 5.43 5.12
CA ALA A 155 -2.43 6.74 5.75
C ALA A 155 -1.21 7.54 5.27
N GLU A 156 -1.28 8.21 4.12
CA GLU A 156 -0.15 9.03 3.65
C GLU A 156 0.28 10.02 4.74
N ASP A 157 1.59 10.09 4.99
CA ASP A 157 2.20 10.86 6.07
C ASP A 157 1.75 10.41 7.47
N GLY A 158 1.55 9.11 7.62
CA GLY A 158 0.99 8.47 8.81
C GLY A 158 1.81 8.68 10.06
N THR A 159 3.15 8.73 9.95
CA THR A 159 4.04 8.95 11.10
C THR A 159 3.92 10.35 11.70
N ARG A 160 3.42 11.34 10.94
CA ARG A 160 3.17 12.72 11.41
C ARG A 160 1.69 13.02 11.64
N THR A 161 0.84 12.02 11.54
CA THR A 161 -0.60 12.15 11.82
C THR A 161 -0.86 12.20 13.33
N ASP A 162 -1.86 12.99 13.74
CA ASP A 162 -2.32 12.96 15.13
C ASP A 162 -2.69 11.52 15.52
N PRO A 163 -2.22 11.00 16.67
CA PRO A 163 -2.42 9.61 17.05
C PRO A 163 -3.89 9.19 17.14
N ASP A 164 -4.77 10.04 17.66
CA ASP A 164 -6.19 9.73 17.78
C ASP A 164 -6.87 9.75 16.42
N PHE A 165 -6.50 10.69 15.56
CA PHE A 165 -7.02 10.78 14.21
C PHE A 165 -6.53 9.59 13.34
N LEU A 166 -5.28 9.19 13.47
CA LEU A 166 -4.77 7.98 12.79
C LEU A 166 -5.58 6.75 13.18
N CYS A 167 -5.83 6.54 14.47
CA CYS A 167 -6.66 5.42 14.93
C CYS A 167 -8.08 5.47 14.34
N ARG A 168 -8.69 6.65 14.25
CA ARG A 168 -10.03 6.84 13.65
C ARG A 168 -10.02 6.50 12.15
N CYS A 169 -9.01 6.95 11.41
CA CYS A 169 -8.87 6.64 9.99
C CYS A 169 -8.68 5.14 9.75
N VAL A 170 -7.81 4.50 10.51
CA VAL A 170 -7.58 3.05 10.42
C VAL A 170 -8.85 2.27 10.75
N GLU A 171 -9.58 2.65 11.80
CA GLU A 171 -10.86 2.01 12.15
C GLU A 171 -11.89 2.17 11.02
N ALA A 172 -11.98 3.36 10.41
CA ALA A 172 -12.87 3.63 9.30
C ALA A 172 -12.53 2.76 8.08
N ALA A 173 -11.25 2.66 7.72
CA ALA A 173 -10.79 1.82 6.63
C ALA A 173 -11.10 0.32 6.87
N ILE A 174 -10.86 -0.18 8.08
CA ILE A 174 -11.19 -1.58 8.45
C ILE A 174 -12.70 -1.83 8.37
N LYS A 175 -13.52 -0.92 8.88
CA LYS A 175 -14.99 -1.02 8.82
C LYS A 175 -15.51 -1.01 7.37
N ALA A 176 -14.89 -0.22 6.50
CA ALA A 176 -15.20 -0.16 5.07
C ALA A 176 -14.72 -1.41 4.29
N GLY A 177 -13.89 -2.26 4.91
CA GLY A 177 -13.48 -3.55 4.36
C GLY A 177 -12.04 -3.63 3.87
N ALA A 178 -11.15 -2.73 4.28
CA ALA A 178 -9.73 -2.87 4.03
C ALA A 178 -9.19 -4.16 4.70
N THR A 179 -8.38 -4.90 3.97
CA THR A 179 -7.75 -6.16 4.41
C THR A 179 -6.30 -5.96 4.83
N THR A 180 -5.71 -4.87 4.36
CA THR A 180 -4.36 -4.43 4.72
C THR A 180 -4.37 -2.92 5.00
N ILE A 181 -3.69 -2.53 6.07
CA ILE A 181 -3.50 -1.11 6.46
C ILE A 181 -2.02 -0.82 6.45
N ASN A 182 -1.61 0.11 5.60
CA ASN A 182 -0.23 0.56 5.54
C ASN A 182 -0.05 1.90 6.26
N ILE A 183 0.99 1.98 7.09
CA ILE A 183 1.37 3.20 7.81
C ILE A 183 2.76 3.62 7.35
N PRO A 184 2.84 4.58 6.40
CA PRO A 184 4.11 4.98 5.82
C PRO A 184 4.82 6.07 6.63
N ASP A 185 6.14 5.97 6.69
CA ASP A 185 7.04 7.09 6.99
C ASP A 185 7.36 7.85 5.70
N THR A 186 6.39 8.65 5.26
CA THR A 186 6.41 9.31 3.95
C THR A 186 7.54 10.32 3.81
N VAL A 187 7.93 10.97 4.91
CA VAL A 187 9.02 11.96 4.89
C VAL A 187 10.37 11.38 5.33
N GLY A 188 10.42 10.10 5.69
CA GLY A 188 11.65 9.42 6.08
C GLY A 188 12.32 10.00 7.33
N TYR A 189 11.53 10.53 8.26
CA TYR A 189 12.01 11.25 9.45
C TYR A 189 11.70 10.55 10.78
N ALA A 190 10.98 9.42 10.73
CA ALA A 190 10.68 8.65 11.92
C ALA A 190 11.91 7.89 12.44
N LEU A 191 11.95 7.70 13.75
CA LEU A 191 12.91 6.83 14.42
C LEU A 191 12.29 5.43 14.63
N PRO A 192 13.11 4.37 14.84
CA PRO A 192 12.60 3.03 15.10
C PRO A 192 11.61 2.97 16.27
N GLU A 193 11.85 3.75 17.33
CA GLU A 193 10.96 3.84 18.48
C GLU A 193 9.61 4.48 18.14
N ASP A 194 9.57 5.40 17.18
CA ASP A 194 8.32 5.99 16.70
C ASP A 194 7.50 4.93 15.95
N MET A 195 8.14 4.15 15.09
CA MET A 195 7.47 3.05 14.38
C MET A 195 6.92 2.01 15.36
N GLU A 196 7.73 1.56 16.32
CA GLU A 196 7.26 0.62 17.35
C GLU A 196 6.06 1.18 18.12
N ARG A 197 6.11 2.44 18.52
CA ARG A 197 5.03 3.13 19.26
C ARG A 197 3.76 3.22 18.42
N ILE A 198 3.86 3.63 17.14
CA ILE A 198 2.69 3.81 16.26
C ILE A 198 2.02 2.46 15.96
N PHE A 199 2.78 1.45 15.58
CA PHE A 199 2.22 0.12 15.27
C PHE A 199 1.61 -0.54 16.50
N THR A 200 2.27 -0.44 17.66
CA THR A 200 1.71 -0.92 18.93
C THR A 200 0.41 -0.18 19.29
N MET A 201 0.38 1.13 19.13
CA MET A 201 -0.82 1.95 19.38
C MET A 201 -1.99 1.52 18.49
N VAL A 202 -1.78 1.44 17.17
CA VAL A 202 -2.84 1.02 16.23
C VAL A 202 -3.35 -0.37 16.56
N ARG A 203 -2.44 -1.32 16.78
CA ARG A 203 -2.79 -2.70 17.09
C ARG A 203 -3.56 -2.87 18.40
N THR A 204 -3.29 -2.02 19.40
CA THR A 204 -3.93 -2.14 20.71
C THR A 204 -5.19 -1.29 20.87
N ARG A 205 -5.30 -0.18 20.12
CA ARG A 205 -6.40 0.77 20.28
C ARG A 205 -7.49 0.62 19.22
N VAL A 206 -7.16 0.09 18.03
CA VAL A 206 -8.11 0.03 16.93
C VAL A 206 -8.82 -1.32 16.89
N PRO A 207 -10.16 -1.34 17.02
CA PRO A 207 -10.93 -2.58 16.92
C PRO A 207 -10.75 -3.25 15.55
N GLY A 208 -10.42 -4.53 15.54
CA GLY A 208 -10.23 -5.31 14.31
C GLY A 208 -8.84 -5.22 13.69
N ALA A 209 -7.92 -4.40 14.22
CA ALA A 209 -6.54 -4.35 13.75
C ALA A 209 -5.78 -5.68 13.92
N ASP A 210 -6.26 -6.55 14.78
CA ASP A 210 -5.76 -7.91 15.00
C ASP A 210 -6.23 -8.93 13.93
N LYS A 211 -7.16 -8.54 13.05
CA LYS A 211 -7.77 -9.39 12.02
C LYS A 211 -7.31 -9.06 10.61
N ILE A 212 -6.54 -7.99 10.44
CA ILE A 212 -6.04 -7.52 9.16
C ILE A 212 -4.50 -7.50 9.15
N ILE A 213 -3.91 -7.33 7.97
CA ILE A 213 -2.48 -7.14 7.84
C ILE A 213 -2.12 -5.68 8.13
N LEU A 214 -1.18 -5.45 9.04
CA LEU A 214 -0.50 -4.16 9.16
C LEU A 214 0.75 -4.17 8.27
N SER A 215 0.89 -3.14 7.46
CA SER A 215 1.98 -2.93 6.50
C SER A 215 2.80 -1.69 6.86
N THR A 216 4.06 -1.69 6.47
CA THR A 216 4.97 -0.54 6.64
C THR A 216 5.69 -0.21 5.34
N HIS A 217 5.79 1.10 5.07
CA HIS A 217 6.54 1.69 3.96
C HIS A 217 7.44 2.80 4.52
N ASN A 218 8.74 2.74 4.30
CA ASN A 218 9.66 3.68 4.94
C ASN A 218 10.62 4.28 3.91
N HIS A 219 10.58 5.61 3.76
CA HIS A 219 11.61 6.36 3.05
C HIS A 219 12.91 6.42 3.83
N ASN A 220 14.03 6.73 3.17
CA ASN A 220 15.38 6.54 3.69
C ASN A 220 16.15 7.85 3.93
N ASP A 221 15.44 8.96 4.11
CA ASP A 221 16.04 10.29 4.26
C ASP A 221 17.08 10.36 5.40
N LEU A 222 16.81 9.68 6.52
CA LEU A 222 17.74 9.56 7.64
C LEU A 222 18.62 8.30 7.59
N GLY A 223 18.53 7.47 6.55
CA GLY A 223 19.23 6.18 6.49
C GLY A 223 18.64 5.12 7.42
N LEU A 224 17.37 5.26 7.85
CA LEU A 224 16.75 4.40 8.86
C LEU A 224 15.63 3.51 8.31
N ALA A 225 15.37 3.49 7.00
CA ALA A 225 14.26 2.74 6.42
C ALA A 225 14.23 1.27 6.85
N VAL A 226 15.36 0.58 6.80
CA VAL A 226 15.47 -0.84 7.23
C VAL A 226 15.24 -0.98 8.74
N ALA A 227 15.83 -0.10 9.56
CA ALA A 227 15.66 -0.13 11.02
C ALA A 227 14.21 0.12 11.41
N ASN A 228 13.54 1.07 10.76
CA ASN A 228 12.13 1.40 10.94
C ASN A 228 11.22 0.21 10.54
N THR A 229 11.52 -0.43 9.42
CA THR A 229 10.81 -1.65 8.97
C THR A 229 10.91 -2.77 10.01
N LEU A 230 12.11 -3.03 10.53
CA LEU A 230 12.32 -4.05 11.57
C LEU A 230 11.59 -3.72 12.88
N ALA A 231 11.55 -2.44 13.26
CA ALA A 231 10.79 -1.98 14.43
C ALA A 231 9.27 -2.20 14.25
N ALA A 232 8.74 -1.86 13.08
CA ALA A 232 7.33 -2.09 12.74
C ALA A 232 6.97 -3.59 12.77
N LEU A 233 7.84 -4.46 12.23
CA LEU A 233 7.66 -5.92 12.28
C LEU A 233 7.62 -6.45 13.73
N LYS A 234 8.52 -5.97 14.59
CA LYS A 234 8.50 -6.32 16.03
C LYS A 234 7.21 -5.88 16.71
N ALA A 235 6.66 -4.74 16.30
CA ALA A 235 5.41 -4.21 16.82
C ALA A 235 4.16 -4.86 16.21
N GLY A 236 4.31 -5.77 15.23
CA GLY A 236 3.22 -6.58 14.70
C GLY A 236 2.83 -6.32 13.25
N ALA A 237 3.58 -5.52 12.50
CA ALA A 237 3.44 -5.49 11.05
C ALA A 237 3.74 -6.87 10.46
N ARG A 238 3.04 -7.22 9.36
CA ARG A 238 3.21 -8.50 8.65
C ARG A 238 3.33 -8.34 7.15
N GLN A 239 3.33 -7.11 6.64
CA GLN A 239 3.71 -6.78 5.29
C GLN A 239 4.77 -5.70 5.32
N ILE A 240 5.74 -5.80 4.43
CA ILE A 240 6.74 -4.76 4.17
C ILE A 240 6.65 -4.33 2.71
N GLU A 241 6.65 -3.04 2.47
CA GLU A 241 6.80 -2.48 1.15
C GLU A 241 8.27 -2.16 0.89
N SER A 242 8.77 -2.59 -0.25
CA SER A 242 10.19 -2.44 -0.59
C SER A 242 10.38 -2.32 -2.10
N THR A 243 11.57 -1.91 -2.50
CA THR A 243 11.99 -1.84 -3.90
C THR A 243 13.32 -2.57 -4.09
N ILE A 244 13.61 -2.98 -5.31
CA ILE A 244 14.91 -3.55 -5.66
C ILE A 244 16.00 -2.51 -5.35
N ASN A 245 17.00 -2.93 -4.57
CA ASN A 245 18.13 -2.10 -4.13
C ASN A 245 17.73 -0.81 -3.37
N GLY A 246 16.50 -0.70 -2.87
CA GLY A 246 16.01 0.51 -2.23
C GLY A 246 15.82 1.68 -3.20
N ILE A 247 15.65 1.44 -4.49
CA ILE A 247 15.41 2.48 -5.49
C ILE A 247 14.01 3.04 -5.32
N GLY A 248 13.88 4.36 -5.22
CA GLY A 248 12.59 4.99 -5.04
C GLY A 248 12.68 6.51 -5.01
N GLU A 249 11.61 7.13 -4.54
CA GLU A 249 11.59 8.60 -4.40
C GLU A 249 12.71 9.07 -3.47
N ARG A 250 12.92 8.39 -2.37
CA ARG A 250 14.02 8.60 -1.38
C ARG A 250 14.29 7.29 -0.64
#